data_02274a283b74531b2464959cba43c28e
#
_entry.id   02274a283b74531b2464959cba43c28e
#
_cell.length_a   1.000
_cell.length_b   1.000
_cell.length_c   1.000
_cell.angle_alpha   90.00
_cell.angle_beta   90.00
_cell.angle_gamma   90.00
#
_symmetry.space_group_name_H-M   'P 1'
#
loop_
_entity.id
_entity.type
_entity.pdbx_description
1 polymer ?
#
loop_
_entity_poly.entity_id
_entity_poly.type
_entity_poly.pdbx_seq_one_letter_code
_entity_poly.pdbx_strand_id
1 'polypeptide(L)'
;MVSRRLPPLNSLKAFEATARHLSVKKAALELNVTPAAVSHQLRILEEYLGVELFHRFNRSLELTQVAKGGLAKLAQGFDCLMESVDLLRAQQGGGSLTVSAAPSFASRWLMPRLHRFIAAHPEIDVKISARMRRVSVDGKGDVAERATVETWLADSDVAILYGLGNILGFNVERLLELTITPICSPKLLTGEFPLREPSDLKHHLLLHDDTGQLYDNEAFWAVWLAAAGVTDVDVNKGPHFSHAVLAFEAAIDSVGILASMPVLAGEEIASGRLVKPFDLSVKLPDSYYMVSAEHSEQRPAVVAFLQWLREEAARI
;
A
#
# COMPACT_ATOMS: atom_id res chain seq x y z
N MET A 1 -8.41 -39.61 -15.86
CA MET A 1 -7.27 -38.70 -15.53
C MET A 1 -7.01 -37.85 -16.75
N VAL A 2 -7.25 -36.55 -16.67
CA VAL A 2 -6.90 -35.60 -17.75
C VAL A 2 -5.39 -35.37 -17.67
N SER A 3 -4.64 -35.88 -18.67
CA SER A 3 -3.20 -35.67 -18.80
C SER A 3 -2.97 -34.16 -19.04
N ARG A 4 -2.41 -33.44 -18.07
CA ARG A 4 -2.00 -32.05 -18.22
C ARG A 4 -0.73 -32.00 -19.08
N ARG A 5 -0.88 -31.91 -20.40
CA ARG A 5 0.25 -31.71 -21.32
C ARG A 5 0.63 -30.22 -21.28
N LEU A 6 1.55 -29.85 -20.39
CA LEU A 6 2.16 -28.55 -20.36
C LEU A 6 3.54 -28.59 -21.01
N PRO A 7 4.02 -27.46 -21.59
CA PRO A 7 5.43 -27.34 -21.95
C PRO A 7 6.31 -27.41 -20.70
N PRO A 8 7.65 -27.54 -20.83
CA PRO A 8 8.53 -27.57 -19.67
C PRO A 8 8.33 -26.32 -18.80
N LEU A 9 8.17 -26.49 -17.48
CA LEU A 9 7.93 -25.36 -16.56
C LEU A 9 9.06 -24.33 -16.59
N ASN A 10 10.31 -24.76 -16.80
CA ASN A 10 11.44 -23.84 -16.93
C ASN A 10 11.33 -22.95 -18.18
N SER A 11 10.73 -23.45 -19.27
CA SER A 11 10.50 -22.66 -20.48
C SER A 11 9.40 -21.61 -20.26
N LEU A 12 8.32 -21.97 -19.54
CA LEU A 12 7.27 -21.04 -19.15
C LEU A 12 7.81 -19.98 -18.20
N LYS A 13 8.65 -20.36 -17.20
CA LYS A 13 9.29 -19.44 -16.27
C LYS A 13 10.25 -18.46 -16.96
N ALA A 14 11.03 -18.96 -17.92
CA ALA A 14 11.91 -18.11 -18.73
C ALA A 14 11.11 -17.11 -19.59
N PHE A 15 9.97 -17.53 -20.14
CA PHE A 15 9.07 -16.65 -20.90
C PHE A 15 8.46 -15.58 -20.02
N GLU A 16 7.89 -15.91 -18.87
CA GLU A 16 7.26 -14.95 -17.94
C GLU A 16 8.28 -13.88 -17.49
N ALA A 17 9.46 -14.29 -17.00
CA ALA A 17 10.50 -13.37 -16.56
C ALA A 17 11.01 -12.47 -17.72
N THR A 18 11.17 -13.04 -18.93
CA THR A 18 11.61 -12.26 -20.10
C THR A 18 10.53 -11.27 -20.55
N ALA A 19 9.26 -11.64 -20.46
CA ALA A 19 8.11 -10.80 -20.80
C ALA A 19 7.98 -9.59 -19.86
N ARG A 20 8.17 -9.82 -18.57
CA ARG A 20 8.11 -8.79 -17.54
C ARG A 20 9.26 -7.77 -17.66
N HIS A 21 10.47 -8.23 -17.96
CA HIS A 21 11.66 -7.38 -18.11
C HIS A 21 11.86 -6.81 -19.51
N LEU A 22 11.23 -7.37 -20.53
CA LEU A 22 11.53 -7.16 -21.96
C LEU A 22 13.04 -7.26 -22.23
N SER A 23 13.73 -8.17 -21.51
CA SER A 23 15.18 -8.32 -21.55
C SER A 23 15.63 -9.70 -21.13
N VAL A 24 16.23 -10.45 -22.04
CA VAL A 24 16.83 -11.76 -21.74
C VAL A 24 17.93 -11.68 -20.67
N LYS A 25 18.74 -10.58 -20.66
CA LYS A 25 19.81 -10.41 -19.67
C LYS A 25 19.24 -10.20 -18.26
N LYS A 26 18.20 -9.37 -18.11
CA LYS A 26 17.56 -9.13 -16.81
C LYS A 26 16.83 -10.37 -16.30
N ALA A 27 16.12 -11.09 -17.18
CA ALA A 27 15.49 -12.36 -16.85
C ALA A 27 16.52 -13.42 -16.40
N ALA A 28 17.67 -13.48 -17.07
CA ALA A 28 18.75 -14.40 -16.71
C ALA A 28 19.33 -14.10 -15.31
N LEU A 29 19.49 -12.82 -14.96
CA LEU A 29 19.90 -12.39 -13.62
C LEU A 29 18.90 -12.80 -12.56
N GLU A 30 17.61 -12.56 -12.78
CA GLU A 30 16.54 -12.92 -11.86
C GLU A 30 16.46 -14.45 -11.65
N LEU A 31 16.57 -15.22 -12.74
CA LEU A 31 16.49 -16.67 -12.70
C LEU A 31 17.79 -17.37 -12.26
N ASN A 32 18.85 -16.60 -11.99
CA ASN A 32 20.20 -17.11 -11.65
C ASN A 32 20.74 -18.11 -12.69
N VAL A 33 20.56 -17.78 -13.98
CA VAL A 33 21.05 -18.58 -15.11
C VAL A 33 21.79 -17.70 -16.14
N THR A 34 22.36 -18.31 -17.16
CA THR A 34 23.00 -17.56 -18.25
C THR A 34 21.94 -17.03 -19.26
N PRO A 35 22.20 -15.90 -19.94
CA PRO A 35 21.33 -15.42 -21.03
C PRO A 35 21.16 -16.44 -22.17
N ALA A 36 22.16 -17.26 -22.44
CA ALA A 36 22.07 -18.36 -23.41
C ALA A 36 21.06 -19.44 -22.97
N ALA A 37 21.03 -19.76 -21.66
CA ALA A 37 20.07 -20.71 -21.11
C ALA A 37 18.63 -20.18 -21.23
N VAL A 38 18.38 -18.90 -20.91
CA VAL A 38 17.07 -18.27 -21.09
C VAL A 38 16.66 -18.29 -22.56
N SER A 39 17.55 -17.89 -23.48
CA SER A 39 17.27 -17.93 -24.93
C SER A 39 16.94 -19.34 -25.43
N HIS A 40 17.60 -20.35 -24.91
CA HIS A 40 17.34 -21.74 -25.23
C HIS A 40 15.95 -22.19 -24.73
N GLN A 41 15.59 -21.82 -23.49
CA GLN A 41 14.27 -22.12 -22.94
C GLN A 41 13.14 -21.44 -23.71
N LEU A 42 13.33 -20.19 -24.14
CA LEU A 42 12.35 -19.48 -24.98
C LEU A 42 12.15 -20.20 -26.31
N ARG A 43 13.23 -20.63 -26.97
CA ARG A 43 13.13 -21.38 -28.22
C ARG A 43 12.37 -22.72 -28.06
N ILE A 44 12.63 -23.47 -26.98
CA ILE A 44 11.88 -24.69 -26.66
C ILE A 44 10.38 -24.40 -26.53
N LEU A 45 10.02 -23.29 -25.90
CA LEU A 45 8.63 -22.89 -25.72
C LEU A 45 7.97 -22.51 -27.05
N GLU A 46 8.66 -21.69 -27.86
CA GLU A 46 8.19 -21.29 -29.20
C GLU A 46 8.01 -22.51 -30.13
N GLU A 47 8.96 -23.44 -30.12
CA GLU A 47 8.87 -24.71 -30.86
C GLU A 47 7.69 -25.56 -30.37
N TYR A 48 7.46 -25.66 -29.05
CA TYR A 48 6.34 -26.44 -28.51
C TYR A 48 4.98 -25.82 -28.86
N LEU A 49 4.87 -24.47 -28.83
CA LEU A 49 3.63 -23.79 -29.14
C LEU A 49 3.41 -23.56 -30.64
N GLY A 50 4.45 -23.67 -31.44
CA GLY A 50 4.40 -23.41 -32.89
C GLY A 50 4.22 -21.95 -33.25
N VAL A 51 4.52 -21.01 -32.33
CA VAL A 51 4.37 -19.56 -32.49
C VAL A 51 5.54 -18.79 -31.89
N GLU A 52 5.88 -17.64 -32.48
CA GLU A 52 6.84 -16.73 -31.89
C GLU A 52 6.19 -15.94 -30.74
N LEU A 53 6.92 -15.81 -29.64
CA LEU A 53 6.48 -15.07 -28.45
C LEU A 53 7.05 -13.66 -28.40
N PHE A 54 8.19 -13.44 -29.06
CA PHE A 54 8.86 -12.13 -29.11
C PHE A 54 9.24 -11.71 -30.51
N HIS A 55 9.03 -10.45 -30.82
CA HIS A 55 9.70 -9.76 -31.93
C HIS A 55 11.08 -9.30 -31.46
N ARG A 56 12.14 -9.69 -32.17
CA ARG A 56 13.53 -9.36 -31.84
C ARG A 56 14.02 -8.24 -32.78
N PHE A 57 14.26 -7.07 -32.22
CA PHE A 57 14.88 -5.96 -32.91
C PHE A 57 16.34 -5.77 -32.47
N ASN A 58 17.13 -5.00 -33.22
CA ASN A 58 18.56 -4.82 -32.91
C ASN A 58 18.85 -4.29 -31.49
N ARG A 59 17.88 -3.61 -30.84
CA ARG A 59 18.05 -3.02 -29.49
C ARG A 59 16.84 -3.20 -28.57
N SER A 60 15.78 -3.85 -29.02
CA SER A 60 14.57 -4.04 -28.23
C SER A 60 13.99 -5.45 -28.42
N LEU A 61 13.26 -5.87 -27.41
CA LEU A 61 12.49 -7.11 -27.38
C LEU A 61 11.03 -6.72 -27.12
N GLU A 62 10.11 -7.14 -27.97
CA GLU A 62 8.69 -6.82 -27.83
C GLU A 62 7.85 -8.10 -27.86
N LEU A 63 6.78 -8.13 -27.06
CA LEU A 63 5.84 -9.25 -27.04
C LEU A 63 4.96 -9.25 -28.29
N THR A 64 4.78 -10.43 -28.87
CA THR A 64 3.77 -10.65 -29.90
C THR A 64 2.36 -10.54 -29.32
N GLN A 65 1.33 -10.35 -30.16
CA GLN A 65 -0.07 -10.31 -29.68
C GLN A 65 -0.51 -11.63 -29.04
N VAL A 66 -0.03 -12.75 -29.57
CA VAL A 66 -0.28 -14.09 -29.01
C VAL A 66 0.30 -14.20 -27.59
N ALA A 67 1.55 -13.74 -27.42
CA ALA A 67 2.21 -13.75 -26.12
C ALA A 67 1.48 -12.87 -25.07
N LYS A 68 1.04 -11.67 -25.48
CA LYS A 68 0.26 -10.78 -24.59
C LYS A 68 -1.05 -11.44 -24.10
N GLY A 69 -1.75 -12.17 -24.97
CA GLY A 69 -3.02 -12.83 -24.63
C GLY A 69 -2.89 -13.92 -23.56
N GLY A 70 -1.75 -14.62 -23.49
CA GLY A 70 -1.54 -15.72 -22.54
C GLY A 70 -0.82 -15.29 -21.25
N LEU A 71 -0.10 -14.17 -21.25
CA LEU A 71 0.83 -13.79 -20.19
C LEU A 71 0.17 -13.62 -18.83
N ALA A 72 -0.99 -12.94 -18.78
CA ALA A 72 -1.70 -12.69 -17.51
C ALA A 72 -2.14 -14.00 -16.84
N LYS A 73 -2.62 -14.98 -17.64
CA LYS A 73 -3.01 -16.30 -17.13
C LYS A 73 -1.81 -17.14 -16.70
N LEU A 74 -0.67 -16.98 -17.39
CA LEU A 74 0.56 -17.66 -17.01
C LEU A 74 1.11 -17.12 -15.68
N ALA A 75 1.11 -15.80 -15.49
CA ALA A 75 1.50 -15.16 -14.23
C ALA A 75 0.63 -15.67 -13.06
N GLN A 76 -0.71 -15.64 -13.20
CA GLN A 76 -1.62 -16.21 -12.21
C GLN A 76 -1.33 -17.71 -11.93
N GLY A 77 -0.97 -18.49 -12.94
CA GLY A 77 -0.59 -19.89 -12.77
C GLY A 77 0.67 -20.06 -11.92
N PHE A 78 1.67 -19.20 -12.09
CA PHE A 78 2.88 -19.22 -11.26
C PHE A 78 2.58 -18.75 -9.83
N ASP A 79 1.71 -17.76 -9.64
CA ASP A 79 1.26 -17.34 -8.32
C ASP A 79 0.60 -18.50 -7.57
N CYS A 80 -0.31 -19.25 -8.19
CA CYS A 80 -0.91 -20.46 -7.63
C CYS A 80 0.11 -21.56 -7.29
N LEU A 81 1.17 -21.70 -8.10
CA LEU A 81 2.25 -22.65 -7.80
C LEU A 81 3.06 -22.20 -6.59
N MET A 82 3.38 -20.92 -6.47
CA MET A 82 4.06 -20.35 -5.31
C MET A 82 3.24 -20.55 -4.04
N GLU A 83 1.95 -20.22 -4.08
CA GLU A 83 1.01 -20.46 -2.97
C GLU A 83 0.99 -21.94 -2.55
N SER A 84 0.95 -22.85 -3.52
CA SER A 84 0.98 -24.28 -3.22
C SER A 84 2.27 -24.68 -2.50
N VAL A 85 3.41 -24.14 -2.89
CA VAL A 85 4.71 -24.36 -2.22
C VAL A 85 4.69 -23.78 -0.81
N ASP A 86 4.13 -22.58 -0.62
CA ASP A 86 4.02 -21.94 0.68
C ASP A 86 3.07 -22.70 1.63
N LEU A 87 1.94 -23.20 1.12
CA LEU A 87 1.06 -24.08 1.89
C LEU A 87 1.75 -25.39 2.32
N LEU A 88 2.57 -25.98 1.44
CA LEU A 88 3.36 -27.16 1.77
C LEU A 88 4.44 -26.86 2.83
N ARG A 89 5.05 -25.67 2.78
CA ARG A 89 6.03 -25.19 3.77
C ARG A 89 5.38 -24.82 5.11
N ALA A 90 4.19 -24.24 5.09
CA ALA A 90 3.45 -23.85 6.29
C ALA A 90 3.14 -25.06 7.20
N GLN A 91 3.07 -26.28 6.67
CA GLN A 91 2.98 -27.50 7.47
C GLN A 91 4.25 -27.80 8.27
N GLN A 92 5.37 -27.12 8.00
CA GLN A 92 6.63 -27.22 8.75
C GLN A 92 6.85 -26.10 9.76
N GLY A 93 5.82 -25.24 10.02
CA GLY A 93 5.84 -24.24 11.09
C GLY A 93 6.47 -22.91 10.73
N GLY A 94 6.66 -22.57 9.43
CA GLY A 94 7.16 -21.26 9.03
C GLY A 94 6.47 -20.76 7.75
N GLY A 95 6.19 -19.47 7.66
CA GLY A 95 5.61 -18.83 6.49
C GLY A 95 6.17 -17.44 6.26
N SER A 96 6.27 -17.00 4.99
CA SER A 96 6.55 -15.61 4.68
C SER A 96 5.24 -14.83 4.56
N LEU A 97 5.23 -13.60 5.03
CA LEU A 97 4.11 -12.66 4.93
C LEU A 97 4.63 -11.35 4.36
N THR A 98 4.13 -10.94 3.22
CA THR A 98 4.45 -9.62 2.64
C THR A 98 3.24 -8.70 2.74
N VAL A 99 3.44 -7.54 3.37
CA VAL A 99 2.39 -6.54 3.58
C VAL A 99 2.77 -5.24 2.88
N SER A 100 1.86 -4.69 2.08
CA SER A 100 1.99 -3.37 1.48
C SER A 100 1.07 -2.38 2.20
N ALA A 101 1.61 -1.20 2.53
CA ALA A 101 0.84 -0.13 3.17
C ALA A 101 1.35 1.25 2.77
N ALA A 102 0.53 2.30 2.95
CA ALA A 102 1.00 3.67 2.80
C ALA A 102 2.09 3.99 3.85
N PRO A 103 3.11 4.81 3.50
CA PRO A 103 4.23 5.10 4.41
C PRO A 103 3.81 5.62 5.77
N SER A 104 2.81 6.50 5.83
CA SER A 104 2.27 7.07 7.07
C SER A 104 1.61 6.00 7.95
N PHE A 105 0.77 5.13 7.36
CA PHE A 105 0.17 4.02 8.08
C PHE A 105 1.22 3.03 8.56
N ALA A 106 2.13 2.63 7.68
CA ALA A 106 3.20 1.69 8.01
C ALA A 106 4.03 2.20 9.20
N SER A 107 4.54 3.45 9.13
CA SER A 107 5.45 3.99 10.14
C SER A 107 4.75 4.34 11.46
N ARG A 108 3.53 4.90 11.41
CA ARG A 108 2.88 5.50 12.58
C ARG A 108 1.82 4.62 13.24
N TRP A 109 1.22 3.71 12.49
CA TRP A 109 0.23 2.80 13.08
C TRP A 109 0.74 1.36 13.17
N LEU A 110 1.33 0.83 12.09
CA LEU A 110 1.71 -0.57 12.02
C LEU A 110 3.00 -0.86 12.80
N MET A 111 4.09 -0.13 12.53
CA MET A 111 5.41 -0.39 13.14
C MET A 111 5.39 -0.37 14.67
N PRO A 112 4.74 0.60 15.36
CA PRO A 112 4.70 0.62 16.80
C PRO A 112 4.06 -0.63 17.43
N ARG A 113 3.21 -1.31 16.67
CA ARG A 113 2.44 -2.49 17.10
C ARG A 113 3.03 -3.82 16.65
N LEU A 114 3.82 -3.80 15.56
CA LEU A 114 4.30 -5.00 14.86
C LEU A 114 5.10 -5.95 15.75
N HIS A 115 5.82 -5.42 16.75
CA HIS A 115 6.56 -6.24 17.71
C HIS A 115 5.70 -7.27 18.44
N ARG A 116 4.41 -6.99 18.65
CA ARG A 116 3.45 -7.91 19.30
C ARG A 116 3.11 -9.08 18.38
N PHE A 117 2.95 -8.80 17.07
CA PHE A 117 2.75 -9.84 16.07
C PHE A 117 3.95 -10.77 15.97
N ILE A 118 5.15 -10.19 15.83
CA ILE A 118 6.41 -10.96 15.73
C ILE A 118 6.64 -11.81 16.99
N ALA A 119 6.32 -11.28 18.17
CA ALA A 119 6.45 -12.03 19.41
C ALA A 119 5.44 -13.20 19.54
N ALA A 120 4.22 -13.02 18.99
CA ALA A 120 3.19 -14.06 18.98
C ALA A 120 3.40 -15.12 17.88
N HIS A 121 4.07 -14.75 16.79
CA HIS A 121 4.27 -15.58 15.61
C HIS A 121 5.74 -15.56 15.16
N PRO A 122 6.69 -16.05 15.98
CA PRO A 122 8.12 -16.02 15.67
C PRO A 122 8.50 -16.87 14.43
N GLU A 123 7.61 -17.78 14.03
CA GLU A 123 7.77 -18.63 12.84
C GLU A 123 7.41 -17.94 11.53
N ILE A 124 6.79 -16.74 11.58
CA ILE A 124 6.39 -15.99 10.38
C ILE A 124 7.45 -14.92 10.07
N ASP A 125 8.03 -15.01 8.87
CA ASP A 125 8.93 -13.98 8.34
C ASP A 125 8.12 -12.86 7.69
N VAL A 126 8.17 -11.66 8.29
CA VAL A 126 7.33 -10.52 7.89
C VAL A 126 8.13 -9.50 7.10
N LYS A 127 7.67 -9.21 5.88
CA LYS A 127 8.19 -8.16 5.03
C LYS A 127 7.16 -7.04 4.87
N ILE A 128 7.51 -5.81 5.28
CA ILE A 128 6.66 -4.63 5.09
C ILE A 128 7.19 -3.78 3.92
N SER A 129 6.32 -3.49 2.98
CA SER A 129 6.59 -2.67 1.80
C SER A 129 5.81 -1.37 1.88
N ALA A 130 6.51 -0.24 2.00
CA ALA A 130 5.85 1.06 1.95
C ALA A 130 5.57 1.45 0.49
N ARG A 131 4.30 1.70 0.16
CA ARG A 131 3.87 2.02 -1.20
C ARG A 131 2.99 3.26 -1.23
N MET A 132 3.26 4.11 -2.21
CA MET A 132 2.44 5.29 -2.46
C MET A 132 1.28 4.95 -3.39
N ARG A 133 0.06 5.38 -3.02
CA ARG A 133 -1.08 5.40 -3.94
C ARG A 133 -0.79 6.48 -5.00
N ARG A 134 -0.92 6.14 -6.27
CA ARG A 134 -0.98 7.16 -7.33
C ARG A 134 -2.39 7.77 -7.29
N VAL A 135 -2.47 9.03 -6.94
CA VAL A 135 -3.72 9.78 -7.05
C VAL A 135 -4.03 9.92 -8.54
N SER A 136 -5.16 9.37 -8.99
CA SER A 136 -5.60 9.57 -10.38
C SER A 136 -6.19 10.98 -10.49
N VAL A 137 -5.64 11.80 -11.36
CA VAL A 137 -6.12 13.16 -11.63
C VAL A 137 -7.47 13.14 -12.39
N ASP A 138 -7.91 11.98 -12.89
CA ASP A 138 -8.99 11.87 -13.87
C ASP A 138 -10.38 11.51 -13.27
N GLY A 139 -10.56 11.57 -11.96
CA GLY A 139 -11.89 11.45 -11.30
C GLY A 139 -12.64 10.11 -11.47
N LYS A 140 -11.98 9.05 -11.96
CA LYS A 140 -12.54 7.70 -12.06
C LYS A 140 -12.07 6.84 -10.89
N GLY A 141 -12.61 7.14 -9.70
CA GLY A 141 -12.20 6.56 -8.44
C GLY A 141 -12.08 5.03 -8.42
N ASP A 142 -13.12 4.31 -8.80
CA ASP A 142 -13.18 2.84 -8.67
C ASP A 142 -12.12 2.12 -9.53
N VAL A 143 -11.84 2.62 -10.74
CA VAL A 143 -10.85 2.03 -11.65
C VAL A 143 -9.42 2.26 -11.13
N ALA A 144 -9.15 3.44 -10.58
CA ALA A 144 -7.84 3.79 -10.02
C ALA A 144 -7.56 3.01 -8.72
N GLU A 145 -8.57 2.78 -7.91
CA GLU A 145 -8.47 2.02 -6.66
C GLU A 145 -8.17 0.55 -6.96
N ARG A 146 -8.90 -0.06 -7.88
CA ARG A 146 -8.65 -1.44 -8.33
C ARG A 146 -7.24 -1.63 -8.90
N ALA A 147 -6.78 -0.74 -9.79
CA ALA A 147 -5.43 -0.80 -10.35
C ALA A 147 -4.34 -0.66 -9.27
N THR A 148 -4.60 0.14 -8.23
CA THR A 148 -3.71 0.27 -7.07
C THR A 148 -3.63 -1.06 -6.31
N VAL A 149 -4.78 -1.69 -6.03
CA VAL A 149 -4.85 -2.99 -5.35
C VAL A 149 -4.13 -4.07 -6.16
N GLU A 150 -4.44 -4.20 -7.45
CA GLU A 150 -3.77 -5.17 -8.34
C GLU A 150 -2.25 -4.99 -8.32
N THR A 151 -1.78 -3.73 -8.35
CA THR A 151 -0.34 -3.42 -8.30
C THR A 151 0.27 -3.77 -6.93
N TRP A 152 -0.44 -3.52 -5.84
CA TRP A 152 0.10 -3.77 -4.50
C TRP A 152 0.06 -5.25 -4.14
N LEU A 153 -0.97 -5.98 -4.54
CA LEU A 153 -1.11 -7.41 -4.30
C LEU A 153 -0.32 -8.27 -5.31
N ALA A 154 0.26 -7.68 -6.36
CA ALA A 154 1.11 -8.44 -7.29
C ALA A 154 2.34 -9.06 -6.62
N ASP A 155 2.84 -8.44 -5.54
CA ASP A 155 4.00 -8.90 -4.77
C ASP A 155 3.81 -8.77 -3.25
N SER A 156 2.56 -8.73 -2.78
CA SER A 156 2.19 -8.73 -1.37
C SER A 156 0.96 -9.59 -1.10
N ASP A 157 0.91 -10.17 0.08
CA ASP A 157 -0.20 -11.00 0.54
C ASP A 157 -1.37 -10.18 1.05
N VAL A 158 -1.05 -9.07 1.71
CA VAL A 158 -2.02 -8.12 2.29
C VAL A 158 -1.64 -6.70 1.91
N ALA A 159 -2.63 -5.91 1.50
CA ALA A 159 -2.50 -4.48 1.28
C ALA A 159 -3.37 -3.70 2.29
N ILE A 160 -2.79 -2.66 2.91
CA ILE A 160 -3.55 -1.74 3.75
C ILE A 160 -3.75 -0.44 2.98
N LEU A 161 -4.99 -0.18 2.59
CA LEU A 161 -5.36 0.91 1.70
C LEU A 161 -6.22 1.95 2.41
N TYR A 162 -6.04 3.20 2.03
CA TYR A 162 -6.92 4.31 2.37
C TYR A 162 -7.86 4.59 1.20
N GLY A 163 -9.16 4.66 1.44
CA GLY A 163 -10.17 4.92 0.41
C GLY A 163 -11.60 4.59 0.85
N LEU A 164 -12.49 4.35 -0.14
CA LEU A 164 -13.90 4.04 0.09
C LEU A 164 -14.19 2.54 0.25
N GLY A 165 -13.25 1.67 -0.12
CA GLY A 165 -13.37 0.21 0.01
C GLY A 165 -14.26 -0.47 -1.03
N ASN A 166 -14.65 0.20 -2.09
CA ASN A 166 -15.51 -0.34 -3.14
C ASN A 166 -14.69 -1.10 -4.22
N ILE A 167 -13.99 -2.17 -3.82
CA ILE A 167 -13.03 -2.88 -4.67
C ILE A 167 -13.55 -4.29 -4.95
N LEU A 168 -14.04 -4.52 -6.15
CA LEU A 168 -14.56 -5.83 -6.57
C LEU A 168 -13.44 -6.82 -6.91
N GLY A 169 -13.63 -8.10 -6.55
CA GLY A 169 -12.73 -9.21 -6.88
C GLY A 169 -11.58 -9.42 -5.88
N PHE A 170 -11.71 -8.84 -4.70
CA PHE A 170 -10.79 -9.00 -3.57
C PHE A 170 -11.58 -9.14 -2.27
N ASN A 171 -10.97 -9.74 -1.26
CA ASN A 171 -11.47 -9.64 0.11
C ASN A 171 -11.11 -8.28 0.67
N VAL A 172 -12.12 -7.48 0.98
CA VAL A 172 -11.98 -6.11 1.47
C VAL A 172 -12.70 -6.00 2.81
N GLU A 173 -11.96 -5.64 3.84
CA GLU A 173 -12.51 -5.46 5.19
C GLU A 173 -12.06 -4.11 5.75
N ARG A 174 -12.97 -3.36 6.33
CA ARG A 174 -12.65 -2.10 6.98
C ARG A 174 -11.88 -2.34 8.26
N LEU A 175 -10.69 -1.76 8.35
CA LEU A 175 -9.81 -1.85 9.51
C LEU A 175 -10.08 -0.72 10.52
N LEU A 176 -10.14 0.54 10.03
CA LEU A 176 -10.28 1.72 10.89
C LEU A 176 -11.25 2.73 10.28
N GLU A 177 -12.23 3.19 11.07
CA GLU A 177 -12.95 4.43 10.79
C GLU A 177 -12.06 5.63 11.11
N LEU A 178 -12.18 6.70 10.33
CA LEU A 178 -11.26 7.81 10.41
C LEU A 178 -11.97 9.13 10.72
N THR A 179 -11.27 9.96 11.46
CA THR A 179 -11.61 11.37 11.67
C THR A 179 -10.40 12.22 11.38
N ILE A 180 -10.63 13.49 11.07
CA ILE A 180 -9.58 14.51 10.98
C ILE A 180 -9.78 15.59 12.04
N THR A 181 -8.68 16.10 12.57
CA THR A 181 -8.63 17.24 13.46
C THR A 181 -7.26 17.92 13.34
N PRO A 182 -7.13 19.20 13.67
CA PRO A 182 -5.82 19.84 13.87
C PRO A 182 -5.03 19.15 14.96
N ILE A 183 -3.74 18.97 14.71
CA ILE A 183 -2.77 18.37 15.64
C ILE A 183 -1.52 19.25 15.64
N CYS A 184 -1.01 19.55 16.81
CA CYS A 184 0.18 20.41 16.94
C CYS A 184 1.00 20.10 18.19
N SER A 185 2.21 20.66 18.27
CA SER A 185 2.99 20.68 19.50
C SER A 185 2.28 21.48 20.60
N PRO A 186 2.28 21.03 21.87
CA PRO A 186 1.69 21.78 22.98
C PRO A 186 2.30 23.17 23.19
N LYS A 187 3.50 23.44 22.66
CA LYS A 187 4.12 24.76 22.72
C LYS A 187 3.29 25.84 22.03
N LEU A 188 2.50 25.49 21.02
CA LEU A 188 1.64 26.45 20.30
C LEU A 188 0.39 26.83 21.08
N LEU A 189 0.07 26.14 22.19
CA LEU A 189 -1.04 26.50 23.07
C LEU A 189 -0.71 27.68 24.01
N THR A 190 0.57 28.02 24.19
CA THR A 190 1.04 28.99 25.21
C THR A 190 2.00 30.04 24.65
N GLY A 191 2.17 30.12 23.31
CA GLY A 191 3.07 31.08 22.66
C GLY A 191 2.51 32.50 22.62
N GLU A 192 3.11 33.36 21.80
CA GLU A 192 2.69 34.76 21.59
C GLU A 192 1.26 34.86 21.08
N PHE A 193 0.86 33.93 20.23
CA PHE A 193 -0.50 33.74 19.73
C PHE A 193 -1.01 32.38 20.20
N PRO A 194 -1.55 32.29 21.43
CA PRO A 194 -1.99 30.99 21.96
C PRO A 194 -3.20 30.46 21.19
N LEU A 195 -3.14 29.18 20.80
CA LEU A 195 -4.17 28.49 20.04
C LEU A 195 -5.30 28.03 20.99
N ARG A 196 -6.37 28.79 21.10
CA ARG A 196 -7.52 28.59 22.03
C ARG A 196 -8.81 28.24 21.30
N GLU A 197 -9.03 28.85 20.13
CA GLU A 197 -10.20 28.66 19.29
C GLU A 197 -9.82 28.53 17.81
N PRO A 198 -10.68 27.95 16.96
CA PRO A 198 -10.36 27.74 15.55
C PRO A 198 -9.95 29.00 14.78
N SER A 199 -10.46 30.18 15.14
CA SER A 199 -10.11 31.45 14.52
C SER A 199 -8.64 31.89 14.78
N ASP A 200 -7.97 31.34 15.81
CA ASP A 200 -6.57 31.61 16.10
C ASP A 200 -5.61 30.99 15.06
N LEU A 201 -6.09 30.04 14.27
CA LEU A 201 -5.33 29.40 13.20
C LEU A 201 -4.72 30.41 12.21
N LYS A 202 -5.34 31.56 12.01
CA LYS A 202 -4.82 32.67 11.16
C LYS A 202 -3.46 33.19 11.57
N HIS A 203 -3.06 32.98 12.81
CA HIS A 203 -1.77 33.41 13.36
C HIS A 203 -0.69 32.30 13.27
N HIS A 204 -1.03 31.13 12.79
CA HIS A 204 -0.16 29.98 12.73
C HIS A 204 0.10 29.50 11.30
N LEU A 205 1.19 28.78 11.09
CA LEU A 205 1.44 28.08 9.83
C LEU A 205 0.59 26.82 9.77
N LEU A 206 -0.18 26.68 8.70
CA LEU A 206 -0.86 25.43 8.37
C LEU A 206 0.12 24.52 7.61
N LEU A 207 0.33 23.32 8.12
CA LEU A 207 1.15 22.29 7.45
C LEU A 207 0.27 21.49 6.50
N HIS A 208 0.72 21.33 5.26
CA HIS A 208 -0.01 20.62 4.24
C HIS A 208 0.67 19.28 3.93
N ASP A 209 -0.09 18.20 4.08
CA ASP A 209 0.28 16.90 3.57
C ASP A 209 -0.38 16.73 2.20
N ASP A 210 0.43 16.70 1.13
CA ASP A 210 -0.07 16.54 -0.25
C ASP A 210 -0.74 15.18 -0.48
N THR A 211 -0.57 14.23 0.44
CA THR A 211 -1.30 12.94 0.47
C THR A 211 -2.50 12.94 1.41
N GLY A 212 -2.66 13.98 2.21
CA GLY A 212 -3.74 14.19 3.19
C GLY A 212 -4.98 14.78 2.55
N GLN A 213 -5.65 14.00 1.69
CA GLN A 213 -6.82 14.40 0.95
C GLN A 213 -7.89 13.31 1.06
N LEU A 214 -9.16 13.72 0.94
CA LEU A 214 -10.26 12.78 0.70
C LEU A 214 -10.10 12.11 -0.66
N TYR A 215 -10.87 11.07 -0.86
CA TYR A 215 -10.86 10.30 -2.10
C TYR A 215 -11.20 11.14 -3.35
N ASP A 216 -12.02 12.20 -3.17
CA ASP A 216 -12.38 13.20 -4.19
C ASP A 216 -11.37 14.35 -4.32
N ASN A 217 -10.19 14.25 -3.68
CA ASN A 217 -9.11 15.21 -3.64
C ASN A 217 -9.38 16.49 -2.81
N GLU A 218 -10.41 16.53 -1.99
CA GLU A 218 -10.61 17.64 -1.07
C GLU A 218 -9.56 17.60 0.06
N ALA A 219 -8.82 18.71 0.27
CA ALA A 219 -7.78 18.79 1.29
C ALA A 219 -8.39 18.75 2.71
N PHE A 220 -7.73 18.07 3.64
CA PHE A 220 -8.18 17.93 5.02
C PHE A 220 -8.41 19.27 5.71
N TRP A 221 -7.59 20.27 5.42
CA TRP A 221 -7.79 21.63 5.95
C TRP A 221 -9.09 22.27 5.48
N ALA A 222 -9.44 22.12 4.19
CA ALA A 222 -10.68 22.67 3.64
C ALA A 222 -11.90 22.04 4.33
N VAL A 223 -11.89 20.71 4.47
CA VAL A 223 -12.95 19.94 5.14
C VAL A 223 -13.11 20.38 6.60
N TRP A 224 -12.00 20.48 7.34
CA TRP A 224 -12.06 20.79 8.77
C TRP A 224 -12.47 22.25 9.03
N LEU A 225 -11.89 23.22 8.28
CA LEU A 225 -12.23 24.65 8.43
C LEU A 225 -13.70 24.93 8.08
N ALA A 226 -14.22 24.27 7.04
CA ALA A 226 -15.65 24.36 6.71
C ALA A 226 -16.52 23.84 7.85
N ALA A 227 -16.18 22.72 8.47
CA ALA A 227 -16.92 22.16 9.61
C ALA A 227 -16.79 23.02 10.86
N ALA A 228 -15.66 23.71 11.06
CA ALA A 228 -15.44 24.65 12.14
C ALA A 228 -16.12 26.03 11.93
N GLY A 229 -16.64 26.31 10.73
CA GLY A 229 -17.21 27.61 10.36
C GLY A 229 -16.18 28.76 10.27
N VAL A 230 -14.92 28.43 10.01
CA VAL A 230 -13.81 29.41 9.93
C VAL A 230 -13.58 29.77 8.48
N THR A 231 -13.66 31.07 8.16
CA THR A 231 -13.57 31.60 6.79
C THR A 231 -12.44 32.61 6.60
N ASP A 232 -11.79 33.05 7.69
CA ASP A 232 -10.75 34.08 7.70
C ASP A 232 -9.31 33.50 7.73
N VAL A 233 -9.19 32.19 7.49
CA VAL A 233 -7.91 31.48 7.40
C VAL A 233 -7.65 31.11 5.93
N ASP A 234 -6.48 31.52 5.42
CA ASP A 234 -6.06 31.12 4.08
C ASP A 234 -5.60 29.66 4.07
N VAL A 235 -6.48 28.82 3.56
CA VAL A 235 -6.30 27.34 3.49
C VAL A 235 -5.14 26.91 2.60
N ASN A 236 -4.62 27.78 1.74
CA ASN A 236 -3.53 27.44 0.81
C ASN A 236 -2.15 27.92 1.29
N LYS A 237 -2.12 28.64 2.43
CA LYS A 237 -0.89 29.23 2.93
C LYS A 237 -0.17 28.30 3.91
N GLY A 238 1.08 27.99 3.63
CA GLY A 238 1.95 27.22 4.52
C GLY A 238 2.86 26.26 3.77
N PRO A 239 3.76 25.56 4.46
CA PRO A 239 4.64 24.58 3.84
C PRO A 239 3.89 23.31 3.44
N HIS A 240 4.25 22.78 2.27
CA HIS A 240 3.73 21.56 1.70
C HIS A 240 4.71 20.41 1.83
N PHE A 241 4.24 19.24 2.18
CA PHE A 241 5.03 18.02 2.36
C PHE A 241 4.46 16.91 1.46
N SER A 242 5.33 16.28 0.70
CA SER A 242 4.95 15.18 -0.18
C SER A 242 4.45 13.92 0.54
N HIS A 243 4.62 13.85 1.88
CA HIS A 243 4.25 12.70 2.70
C HIS A 243 3.86 13.14 4.10
N ALA A 244 2.77 12.59 4.63
CA ALA A 244 2.29 12.84 5.99
C ALA A 244 3.38 12.67 7.06
N VAL A 245 4.29 11.71 6.90
CA VAL A 245 5.40 11.48 7.85
C VAL A 245 6.21 12.76 8.08
N LEU A 246 6.55 13.49 7.01
CA LEU A 246 7.30 14.74 7.11
C LEU A 246 6.48 15.85 7.76
N ALA A 247 5.19 15.94 7.43
CA ALA A 247 4.29 16.92 8.04
C ALA A 247 4.10 16.67 9.55
N PHE A 248 4.05 15.40 9.98
CA PHE A 248 4.03 15.06 11.41
C PHE A 248 5.31 15.47 12.12
N GLU A 249 6.50 15.23 11.56
CA GLU A 249 7.75 15.68 12.16
C GLU A 249 7.79 17.21 12.29
N ALA A 250 7.36 17.95 11.25
CA ALA A 250 7.25 19.42 11.33
C ALA A 250 6.28 19.87 12.44
N ALA A 251 5.17 19.18 12.65
CA ALA A 251 4.22 19.49 13.73
C ALA A 251 4.84 19.20 15.12
N ILE A 252 5.57 18.10 15.28
CA ILE A 252 6.29 17.75 16.52
C ILE A 252 7.34 18.83 16.85
N ASP A 253 8.06 19.29 15.83
CA ASP A 253 9.09 20.34 15.95
C ASP A 253 8.51 21.75 16.10
N SER A 254 7.18 21.89 16.24
CA SER A 254 6.48 23.15 16.47
C SER A 254 6.56 24.12 15.28
N VAL A 255 6.79 23.63 14.05
CA VAL A 255 6.80 24.46 12.84
C VAL A 255 5.42 25.02 12.53
N GLY A 256 4.37 24.25 12.82
CA GLY A 256 2.99 24.66 12.58
C GLY A 256 1.98 23.60 13.03
N ILE A 257 0.77 23.72 12.51
CA ILE A 257 -0.39 22.89 12.85
C ILE A 257 -0.72 22.02 11.63
N LEU A 258 -0.99 20.75 11.85
CA LEU A 258 -1.32 19.77 10.80
C LEU A 258 -2.77 19.31 10.97
N ALA A 259 -3.61 19.44 9.94
CA ALA A 259 -4.88 18.73 9.87
C ALA A 259 -4.62 17.28 9.45
N SER A 260 -4.88 16.33 10.33
CA SER A 260 -4.59 14.91 10.07
C SER A 260 -5.46 13.98 10.91
N MET A 261 -5.25 12.69 10.73
CA MET A 261 -5.94 11.61 11.41
C MET A 261 -5.28 11.33 12.77
N PRO A 262 -5.97 11.53 13.92
CA PRO A 262 -5.41 11.29 15.24
C PRO A 262 -4.87 9.87 15.43
N VAL A 263 -5.44 8.90 14.75
CA VAL A 263 -5.01 7.49 14.82
C VAL A 263 -3.56 7.29 14.35
N LEU A 264 -3.05 8.18 13.48
CA LEU A 264 -1.65 8.19 13.03
C LEU A 264 -0.71 8.96 13.98
N ALA A 265 -1.27 9.66 14.96
CA ALA A 265 -0.51 10.42 15.98
C ALA A 265 -0.67 9.82 17.39
N GLY A 266 -1.17 8.59 17.50
CA GLY A 266 -1.55 8.01 18.79
C GLY A 266 -0.43 8.00 19.83
N GLU A 267 0.79 7.64 19.43
CA GLU A 267 1.96 7.63 20.33
C GLU A 267 2.41 9.04 20.73
N GLU A 268 2.42 9.98 19.78
CA GLU A 268 2.78 11.35 20.03
C GLU A 268 1.77 12.05 20.94
N ILE A 269 0.48 11.75 20.76
CA ILE A 269 -0.57 12.29 21.63
C ILE A 269 -0.47 11.65 23.03
N ALA A 270 -0.28 10.33 23.12
CA ALA A 270 -0.14 9.62 24.39
C ALA A 270 1.11 10.08 25.17
N SER A 271 2.20 10.40 24.48
CA SER A 271 3.45 10.92 25.10
C SER A 271 3.43 12.42 25.33
N GLY A 272 2.39 13.14 24.92
CA GLY A 272 2.28 14.59 25.05
C GLY A 272 3.18 15.39 24.08
N ARG A 273 3.78 14.76 23.08
CA ARG A 273 4.55 15.45 22.04
C ARG A 273 3.66 16.21 21.06
N LEU A 274 2.47 15.68 20.82
CA LEU A 274 1.41 16.34 20.05
C LEU A 274 0.13 16.40 20.87
N VAL A 275 -0.70 17.40 20.58
CA VAL A 275 -2.02 17.58 21.18
C VAL A 275 -3.05 17.89 20.10
N LYS A 276 -4.31 17.63 20.39
CA LYS A 276 -5.46 18.13 19.65
C LYS A 276 -5.88 19.46 20.30
N PRO A 277 -5.66 20.61 19.67
CA PRO A 277 -5.98 21.91 20.28
C PRO A 277 -7.48 22.17 20.41
N PHE A 278 -8.31 21.45 19.64
CA PHE A 278 -9.76 21.62 19.59
C PHE A 278 -10.48 20.29 19.79
N ASP A 279 -11.71 20.36 20.33
CA ASP A 279 -12.56 19.16 20.52
C ASP A 279 -13.21 18.70 19.21
N LEU A 280 -13.31 19.61 18.20
CA LEU A 280 -13.92 19.27 16.91
C LEU A 280 -13.08 18.24 16.15
N SER A 281 -13.67 17.09 15.88
CA SER A 281 -13.15 16.08 14.95
C SER A 281 -14.19 15.79 13.87
N VAL A 282 -13.80 15.81 12.62
CA VAL A 282 -14.68 15.60 11.49
C VAL A 282 -14.54 14.15 11.02
N LYS A 283 -15.64 13.41 10.97
CA LYS A 283 -15.66 12.03 10.47
C LYS A 283 -15.44 12.03 8.95
N LEU A 284 -14.56 11.16 8.47
CA LEU A 284 -14.29 10.97 7.05
C LEU A 284 -15.21 9.91 6.44
N PRO A 285 -15.59 10.03 5.16
CA PRO A 285 -16.21 8.95 4.41
C PRO A 285 -15.21 7.82 4.13
N ASP A 286 -13.95 8.17 3.98
CA ASP A 286 -12.84 7.25 3.76
C ASP A 286 -12.44 6.51 5.04
N SER A 287 -11.85 5.33 4.85
CA SER A 287 -11.38 4.46 5.94
C SER A 287 -10.07 3.77 5.55
N TYR A 288 -9.38 3.16 6.51
CA TYR A 288 -8.37 2.16 6.18
C TYR A 288 -9.02 0.80 6.01
N TYR A 289 -8.62 0.12 4.94
CA TYR A 289 -9.11 -1.22 4.59
C TYR A 289 -7.95 -2.21 4.51
N MET A 290 -8.18 -3.42 5.02
CA MET A 290 -7.36 -4.59 4.75
C MET A 290 -7.87 -5.22 3.46
N VAL A 291 -6.97 -5.48 2.53
CA VAL A 291 -7.29 -6.08 1.24
C VAL A 291 -6.36 -7.27 0.99
N SER A 292 -6.94 -8.40 0.62
CA SER A 292 -6.22 -9.62 0.25
C SER A 292 -6.86 -10.27 -0.98
N ALA A 293 -6.11 -11.10 -1.70
CA ALA A 293 -6.70 -11.94 -2.75
C ALA A 293 -7.61 -13.01 -2.13
N GLU A 294 -8.69 -13.41 -2.82
CA GLU A 294 -9.69 -14.37 -2.30
C GLU A 294 -9.08 -15.70 -1.81
N HIS A 295 -7.99 -16.14 -2.42
CA HIS A 295 -7.33 -17.40 -2.08
C HIS A 295 -6.18 -17.24 -1.07
N SER A 296 -5.68 -16.04 -0.84
CA SER A 296 -4.61 -15.77 0.14
C SER A 296 -5.06 -16.04 1.58
N GLU A 297 -6.37 -15.98 1.86
CA GLU A 297 -6.93 -16.26 3.20
C GLU A 297 -6.85 -17.74 3.62
N GLN A 298 -6.40 -18.63 2.73
CA GLN A 298 -6.10 -20.02 3.09
C GLN A 298 -4.68 -20.17 3.69
N ARG A 299 -3.85 -19.13 3.60
CA ARG A 299 -2.49 -19.15 4.14
C ARG A 299 -2.49 -18.81 5.64
N PRO A 300 -1.97 -19.68 6.52
CA PRO A 300 -1.99 -19.47 7.97
C PRO A 300 -1.36 -18.13 8.41
N ALA A 301 -0.26 -17.71 7.76
CA ALA A 301 0.41 -16.44 8.05
C ALA A 301 -0.49 -15.22 7.74
N VAL A 302 -1.26 -15.27 6.64
CA VAL A 302 -2.22 -14.22 6.27
C VAL A 302 -3.37 -14.18 7.27
N VAL A 303 -3.96 -15.33 7.59
CA VAL A 303 -5.05 -15.45 8.58
C VAL A 303 -4.62 -14.88 9.94
N ALA A 304 -3.46 -15.28 10.43
CA ALA A 304 -2.92 -14.80 11.69
C ALA A 304 -2.72 -13.28 11.70
N PHE A 305 -2.19 -12.72 10.62
CA PHE A 305 -1.95 -11.30 10.50
C PHE A 305 -3.25 -10.47 10.41
N LEU A 306 -4.22 -10.91 9.60
CA LEU A 306 -5.52 -10.23 9.51
C LEU A 306 -6.26 -10.27 10.86
N GLN A 307 -6.21 -11.40 11.57
CA GLN A 307 -6.78 -11.51 12.90
C GLN A 307 -6.10 -10.56 13.88
N TRP A 308 -4.77 -10.51 13.90
CA TRP A 308 -4.01 -9.59 14.72
C TRP A 308 -4.31 -8.12 14.42
N LEU A 309 -4.46 -7.73 13.14
CA LEU A 309 -4.84 -6.37 12.76
C LEU A 309 -6.22 -5.98 13.34
N ARG A 310 -7.21 -6.90 13.29
CA ARG A 310 -8.54 -6.67 13.89
C ARG A 310 -8.43 -6.43 15.41
N GLU A 311 -7.63 -7.23 16.07
CA GLU A 311 -7.41 -7.12 17.53
C GLU A 311 -6.72 -5.79 17.90
N GLU A 312 -5.71 -5.36 17.13
CA GLU A 312 -5.04 -4.08 17.36
C GLU A 312 -5.97 -2.88 17.05
N ALA A 313 -6.80 -2.98 16.02
CA ALA A 313 -7.79 -1.95 15.70
C ALA A 313 -8.88 -1.82 16.78
N ALA A 314 -9.30 -2.93 17.38
CA ALA A 314 -10.32 -2.95 18.44
C ALA A 314 -9.82 -2.37 19.79
N ARG A 315 -8.51 -2.13 19.95
CA ARG A 315 -7.91 -1.53 21.15
C ARG A 315 -7.87 0.00 21.14
N ILE A 316 -8.28 0.63 20.02
CA ILE A 316 -8.28 2.08 19.83
C ILE A 316 -9.66 2.64 20.17
#